data_823e26076885ad757d48478d1f6302df
#
_entry.id   823e26076885ad757d48478d1f6302df
#
_cell.length_a   1.000
_cell.length_b   1.000
_cell.length_c   1.000
_cell.angle_alpha   90.00
_cell.angle_beta   90.00
_cell.angle_gamma   90.00
#
_symmetry.space_group_name_H-M   'P 1'
#
loop_
_entity.id
_entity.type
_entity.pdbx_description
1 polymer ?
#
loop_
_entity_poly.entity_id
_entity_poly.type
_entity_poly.pdbx_seq_one_letter_code
_entity_poly.pdbx_strand_id
1 'polypeptide(L)'
;YTFGEVKDTGSLVVVKIENGIGAGIVLNGRLFYGDTCGAGEIGHVRVEENGRRCSCGNTGCLETVAGTHGIVERVRALQREGGGADPEEIGFDAVLAMYKAGDEGVCDVILAAGRGLGIVASHLAVILGGCDIRLAGHLAALGPAVLDAIREEIAARALTELARRTRVASATLGDDIVLLGASALLLRHELGVL
;
A
#
# COMPACT_ATOMS: atom_id res chain seq x y z
N TYR A 1 -2.83 15.60 2.25
CA TYR A 1 -3.47 16.45 3.25
C TYR A 1 -3.52 17.90 2.76
N THR A 2 -2.39 18.55 2.56
CA THR A 2 -2.34 19.99 2.19
C THR A 2 -2.96 20.26 0.82
N PHE A 3 -2.63 19.50 -0.20
CA PHE A 3 -3.10 19.66 -1.58
C PHE A 3 -4.17 18.64 -1.98
N GLY A 4 -4.47 17.66 -1.12
CA GLY A 4 -5.45 16.61 -1.39
C GLY A 4 -6.85 16.95 -0.91
N GLU A 5 -7.78 16.06 -1.20
CA GLU A 5 -9.19 16.19 -0.84
C GLU A 5 -9.50 15.85 0.62
N VAL A 6 -8.53 15.21 1.32
CA VAL A 6 -8.73 14.76 2.71
C VAL A 6 -8.41 15.91 3.64
N LYS A 7 -9.45 16.63 4.02
CA LYS A 7 -9.39 17.70 5.04
C LYS A 7 -10.23 17.26 6.23
N ASP A 8 -9.85 17.69 7.42
CA ASP A 8 -10.61 17.48 8.67
C ASP A 8 -10.70 16.02 9.17
N THR A 9 -9.80 15.14 8.77
CA THR A 9 -9.66 13.83 9.40
C THR A 9 -8.60 13.87 10.51
N GLY A 10 -8.91 13.25 11.65
CA GLY A 10 -7.97 13.19 12.78
C GLY A 10 -6.67 12.46 12.43
N SER A 11 -6.76 11.40 11.62
CA SER A 11 -5.63 10.56 11.20
C SER A 11 -5.73 10.21 9.72
N LEU A 12 -4.66 10.49 8.96
CA LEU A 12 -4.52 10.13 7.55
C LEU A 12 -3.25 9.31 7.36
N VAL A 13 -3.35 8.22 6.65
CA VAL A 13 -2.21 7.40 6.21
C VAL A 13 -2.20 7.35 4.69
N VAL A 14 -1.12 7.82 4.08
CA VAL A 14 -0.91 7.71 2.63
C VAL A 14 0.11 6.61 2.39
N VAL A 15 -0.33 5.52 1.79
CA VAL A 15 0.51 4.36 1.46
C VAL A 15 0.94 4.46 0.01
N LYS A 16 2.24 4.59 -0.22
CA LYS A 16 2.83 4.58 -1.56
C LYS A 16 3.35 3.19 -1.88
N ILE A 17 2.89 2.64 -3.00
CA ILE A 17 3.21 1.28 -3.44
C ILE A 17 3.87 1.35 -4.82
N GLU A 18 5.16 1.10 -4.82
CA GLU A 18 6.02 0.98 -6.01
C GLU A 18 6.90 -0.28 -5.85
N ASN A 19 8.18 -0.22 -6.21
CA ASN A 19 9.11 -1.31 -5.94
C ASN A 19 9.17 -1.63 -4.44
N GLY A 20 9.19 -0.58 -3.59
CA GLY A 20 9.01 -0.66 -2.15
C GLY A 20 7.63 -0.16 -1.70
N ILE A 21 7.35 -0.34 -0.41
CA ILE A 21 6.11 0.14 0.23
C ILE A 21 6.46 0.98 1.45
N GLY A 22 6.02 2.23 1.43
CA GLY A 22 6.14 3.14 2.56
C GLY A 22 4.84 3.88 2.83
N ALA A 23 4.73 4.49 4.01
CA ALA A 23 3.59 5.31 4.38
C ALA A 23 3.98 6.66 4.97
N GLY A 24 3.26 7.70 4.58
CA GLY A 24 3.23 8.96 5.31
C GLY A 24 2.05 8.98 6.28
N ILE A 25 2.30 9.31 7.54
CA ILE A 25 1.29 9.32 8.59
C ILE A 25 1.09 10.76 9.08
N VAL A 26 -0.15 11.25 9.02
CA VAL A 26 -0.56 12.56 9.52
C VAL A 26 -1.50 12.35 10.70
N LEU A 27 -1.17 12.92 11.85
CA LEU A 27 -1.96 12.87 13.07
C LEU A 27 -2.33 14.30 13.50
N ASN A 28 -3.63 14.56 13.63
CA ASN A 28 -4.13 15.89 14.01
C ASN A 28 -3.54 17.03 13.16
N GLY A 29 -3.47 16.80 11.84
CA GLY A 29 -2.94 17.80 10.89
C GLY A 29 -1.41 17.92 10.86
N ARG A 30 -0.67 17.06 11.59
CA ARG A 30 0.80 17.10 11.65
C ARG A 30 1.39 15.79 11.13
N LEU A 31 2.42 15.89 10.30
CA LEU A 31 3.17 14.74 9.83
C LEU A 31 3.91 14.08 11.02
N PHE A 32 3.74 12.79 11.16
CA PHE A 32 4.39 11.98 12.18
C PHE A 32 5.66 11.35 11.62
N TYR A 33 6.81 11.72 12.18
CA TYR A 33 8.12 11.26 11.73
C TYR A 33 8.65 10.06 12.54
N GLY A 34 8.17 9.88 13.77
CA GLY A 34 8.84 9.02 14.75
C GLY A 34 10.15 9.61 15.25
N ASP A 35 10.77 8.99 16.23
CA ASP A 35 12.00 9.52 16.87
C ASP A 35 13.21 9.54 15.94
N THR A 36 13.27 8.60 14.99
CA THR A 36 14.38 8.42 14.05
C THR A 36 14.03 8.74 12.61
N CYS A 37 12.93 9.45 12.37
CA CYS A 37 12.33 9.65 11.04
C CYS A 37 12.00 8.35 10.28
N GLY A 38 11.86 7.23 11.00
CA GLY A 38 11.56 5.91 10.44
C GLY A 38 10.07 5.54 10.52
N ALA A 39 9.17 6.48 10.83
CA ALA A 39 7.75 6.21 10.82
C ALA A 39 7.26 5.93 9.39
N GLY A 40 6.43 4.91 9.23
CA GLY A 40 5.85 4.58 7.92
C GLY A 40 6.54 3.47 7.14
N GLU A 41 7.57 2.83 7.67
CA GLU A 41 8.25 1.65 7.09
C GLU A 41 7.37 0.38 7.11
N ILE A 42 6.10 0.55 6.75
CA ILE A 42 5.07 -0.51 6.79
C ILE A 42 5.33 -1.65 5.82
N GLY A 43 6.12 -1.41 4.78
CA GLY A 43 6.55 -2.43 3.83
C GLY A 43 7.33 -3.58 4.49
N HIS A 44 7.94 -3.33 5.64
CA HIS A 44 8.71 -4.31 6.40
C HIS A 44 7.92 -5.01 7.51
N VAL A 45 6.63 -4.72 7.64
CA VAL A 45 5.74 -5.50 8.51
C VAL A 45 5.56 -6.91 7.93
N ARG A 46 5.76 -7.93 8.75
CA ARG A 46 5.59 -9.31 8.34
C ARG A 46 4.11 -9.66 8.20
N VAL A 47 3.72 -10.10 7.01
CA VAL A 47 2.34 -10.51 6.68
C VAL A 47 2.23 -11.99 6.28
N GLU A 48 3.36 -12.66 6.03
CA GLU A 48 3.44 -14.09 5.75
C GLU A 48 4.47 -14.77 6.67
N GLU A 49 4.11 -15.86 7.34
CA GLU A 49 5.04 -16.57 8.23
C GLU A 49 6.20 -17.23 7.48
N ASN A 50 5.88 -17.92 6.38
CA ASN A 50 6.83 -18.64 5.52
C ASN A 50 7.03 -17.91 4.18
N GLY A 51 6.99 -16.58 4.21
CA GLY A 51 7.11 -15.76 3.02
C GLY A 51 8.54 -15.65 2.49
N ARG A 52 8.69 -14.96 1.37
CA ARG A 52 9.99 -14.71 0.71
C ARG A 52 10.88 -13.83 1.57
N ARG A 53 12.20 -13.99 1.38
CA ARG A 53 13.19 -13.14 2.04
C ARG A 53 13.10 -11.71 1.51
N CYS A 54 13.06 -10.75 2.41
CA CYS A 54 13.05 -9.32 2.13
C CYS A 54 14.48 -8.76 2.12
N SER A 55 14.71 -7.66 1.41
CA SER A 55 15.96 -6.91 1.40
C SER A 55 16.39 -6.43 2.79
N CYS A 56 15.43 -6.18 3.70
CA CYS A 56 15.71 -5.80 5.09
C CYS A 56 16.28 -6.94 5.97
N GLY A 57 16.37 -8.15 5.43
CA GLY A 57 16.88 -9.34 6.14
C GLY A 57 15.79 -10.22 6.76
N ASN A 58 14.56 -9.73 6.93
CA ASN A 58 13.43 -10.52 7.41
C ASN A 58 12.79 -11.37 6.30
N THR A 59 11.80 -12.18 6.65
CA THR A 59 10.99 -12.97 5.71
C THR A 59 9.52 -12.57 5.82
N GLY A 60 8.79 -12.64 4.68
CA GLY A 60 7.35 -12.43 4.63
C GLY A 60 6.90 -10.99 4.85
N CYS A 61 7.77 -10.02 4.58
CA CYS A 61 7.42 -8.59 4.64
C CYS A 61 6.34 -8.25 3.62
N LEU A 62 5.49 -7.27 3.93
CA LEU A 62 4.46 -6.77 3.03
C LEU A 62 5.02 -6.40 1.64
N GLU A 63 6.21 -5.81 1.58
CA GLU A 63 6.88 -5.45 0.34
C GLU A 63 7.11 -6.65 -0.59
N THR A 64 7.42 -7.83 -0.04
CA THR A 64 7.60 -9.06 -0.83
C THR A 64 6.29 -9.66 -1.33
N VAL A 65 5.15 -9.17 -0.84
CA VAL A 65 3.80 -9.61 -1.21
C VAL A 65 3.12 -8.61 -2.13
N ALA A 66 3.17 -7.33 -1.78
CA ALA A 66 2.38 -6.27 -2.39
C ALA A 66 3.22 -5.18 -3.08
N GLY A 67 4.55 -5.18 -2.94
CA GLY A 67 5.43 -4.33 -3.75
C GLY A 67 5.43 -4.80 -5.20
N THR A 68 5.63 -3.88 -6.15
CA THR A 68 5.63 -4.18 -7.59
C THR A 68 6.57 -5.33 -7.94
N HIS A 69 7.81 -5.29 -7.40
CA HIS A 69 8.77 -6.38 -7.59
C HIS A 69 8.27 -7.71 -7.00
N GLY A 70 7.68 -7.68 -5.80
CA GLY A 70 7.13 -8.88 -5.15
C GLY A 70 6.03 -9.54 -5.97
N ILE A 71 5.12 -8.73 -6.53
CA ILE A 71 4.03 -9.19 -7.40
C ILE A 71 4.60 -9.82 -8.68
N VAL A 72 5.50 -9.11 -9.37
CA VAL A 72 6.13 -9.60 -10.61
C VAL A 72 6.80 -10.96 -10.38
N GLU A 73 7.57 -11.09 -9.32
CA GLU A 73 8.25 -12.34 -9.01
C GLU A 73 7.29 -13.51 -8.70
N ARG A 74 6.14 -13.22 -8.09
CA ARG A 74 5.11 -14.25 -7.85
C ARG A 74 4.46 -14.70 -9.15
N VAL A 75 4.18 -13.77 -10.05
CA VAL A 75 3.64 -14.10 -11.38
C VAL A 75 4.66 -14.86 -12.20
N ARG A 76 5.93 -14.47 -12.17
CA ARG A 76 7.01 -15.22 -12.81
C ARG A 76 7.11 -16.66 -12.31
N ALA A 77 6.95 -16.88 -11.00
CA ALA A 77 6.96 -18.21 -10.40
C ALA A 77 5.79 -19.06 -10.94
N LEU A 78 4.57 -18.50 -11.01
CA LEU A 78 3.42 -19.19 -11.60
C LEU A 78 3.66 -19.58 -13.06
N GLN A 79 4.24 -18.68 -13.86
CA GLN A 79 4.50 -18.97 -15.27
C GLN A 79 5.58 -20.04 -15.48
N ARG A 80 6.59 -20.11 -14.59
CA ARG A 80 7.57 -21.21 -14.61
C ARG A 80 6.91 -22.57 -14.37
N GLU A 81 5.96 -22.64 -13.47
CA GLU A 81 5.21 -23.89 -13.17
C GLU A 81 4.22 -24.25 -14.27
N GLY A 82 3.61 -23.26 -14.92
CA GLY A 82 2.59 -23.44 -15.96
C GLY A 82 3.13 -23.61 -17.39
N GLY A 83 4.44 -23.48 -17.62
CA GLY A 83 5.06 -23.62 -18.95
C GLY A 83 4.70 -22.50 -19.94
N GLY A 84 4.40 -21.30 -19.43
CA GLY A 84 4.01 -20.11 -20.22
C GLY A 84 5.17 -19.39 -20.90
N ALA A 85 4.97 -18.09 -21.19
CA ALA A 85 5.97 -17.19 -21.77
C ALA A 85 7.28 -17.15 -20.94
N ASP A 86 8.39 -16.69 -21.55
CA ASP A 86 9.66 -16.55 -20.83
C ASP A 86 9.45 -15.69 -19.56
N PRO A 87 9.58 -16.27 -18.37
CA PRO A 87 9.29 -15.58 -17.14
C PRO A 87 10.15 -14.33 -16.92
N GLU A 88 11.34 -14.28 -17.46
CA GLU A 88 12.27 -13.16 -17.27
C GLU A 88 11.82 -11.89 -18.02
N GLU A 89 11.00 -12.03 -19.07
CA GLU A 89 10.44 -10.89 -19.81
C GLU A 89 9.20 -10.26 -19.13
N ILE A 90 8.63 -10.91 -18.11
CA ILE A 90 7.44 -10.41 -17.43
C ILE A 90 7.81 -9.23 -16.53
N GLY A 91 7.42 -8.02 -16.95
CA GLY A 91 7.43 -6.81 -16.13
C GLY A 91 6.05 -6.51 -15.53
N PHE A 92 5.93 -5.43 -14.75
CA PHE A 92 4.66 -5.08 -14.11
C PHE A 92 3.56 -4.72 -15.11
N ASP A 93 3.90 -4.12 -16.26
CA ASP A 93 2.93 -3.82 -17.33
C ASP A 93 2.31 -5.11 -17.91
N ALA A 94 3.12 -6.16 -18.06
CA ALA A 94 2.63 -7.46 -18.49
C ALA A 94 1.68 -8.06 -17.43
N VAL A 95 2.04 -7.96 -16.15
CA VAL A 95 1.16 -8.38 -15.05
C VAL A 95 -0.18 -7.63 -15.08
N LEU A 96 -0.16 -6.32 -15.32
CA LEU A 96 -1.38 -5.52 -15.47
C LEU A 96 -2.23 -5.97 -16.66
N ALA A 97 -1.60 -6.30 -17.78
CA ALA A 97 -2.30 -6.79 -18.96
C ALA A 97 -2.96 -8.15 -18.67
N MET A 98 -2.24 -9.08 -18.05
CA MET A 98 -2.77 -10.40 -17.65
C MET A 98 -3.91 -10.28 -16.64
N TYR A 99 -3.78 -9.40 -15.64
CA TYR A 99 -4.84 -9.12 -14.68
C TYR A 99 -6.11 -8.59 -15.36
N LYS A 100 -5.97 -7.61 -16.27
CA LYS A 100 -7.09 -7.07 -17.05
C LYS A 100 -7.74 -8.09 -17.98
N ALA A 101 -6.97 -9.06 -18.47
CA ALA A 101 -7.46 -10.18 -19.26
C ALA A 101 -8.18 -11.25 -18.42
N GLY A 102 -8.14 -11.15 -17.09
CA GLY A 102 -8.80 -12.07 -16.18
C GLY A 102 -8.03 -13.38 -15.96
N ASP A 103 -6.69 -13.36 -16.10
CA ASP A 103 -5.87 -14.53 -15.74
C ASP A 103 -6.05 -14.86 -14.26
N GLU A 104 -6.59 -16.05 -13.97
CA GLU A 104 -6.98 -16.45 -12.61
C GLU A 104 -5.78 -16.44 -11.65
N GLY A 105 -4.64 -16.99 -12.08
CA GLY A 105 -3.43 -17.02 -11.23
C GLY A 105 -2.90 -15.64 -10.90
N VAL A 106 -2.93 -14.73 -11.90
CA VAL A 106 -2.52 -13.33 -11.69
C VAL A 106 -3.53 -12.59 -10.80
N CYS A 107 -4.82 -12.82 -10.99
CA CYS A 107 -5.87 -12.27 -10.12
C CYS A 107 -5.65 -12.68 -8.66
N ASP A 108 -5.32 -13.94 -8.41
CA ASP A 108 -5.03 -14.45 -7.06
C ASP A 108 -3.81 -13.77 -6.43
N VAL A 109 -2.75 -13.55 -7.20
CA VAL A 109 -1.55 -12.81 -6.73
C VAL A 109 -1.91 -11.38 -6.37
N ILE A 110 -2.67 -10.68 -7.19
CA ILE A 110 -3.11 -9.30 -6.95
C ILE A 110 -4.02 -9.21 -5.71
N LEU A 111 -4.97 -10.13 -5.57
CA LEU A 111 -5.84 -10.17 -4.39
C LEU A 111 -5.06 -10.53 -3.12
N ALA A 112 -4.05 -11.39 -3.21
CA ALA A 112 -3.15 -11.68 -2.08
C ALA A 112 -2.37 -10.43 -1.65
N ALA A 113 -1.92 -9.60 -2.62
CA ALA A 113 -1.31 -8.30 -2.33
C ALA A 113 -2.29 -7.36 -1.61
N GLY A 114 -3.54 -7.29 -2.06
CA GLY A 114 -4.62 -6.55 -1.39
C GLY A 114 -4.85 -7.02 0.05
N ARG A 115 -4.93 -8.34 0.26
CA ARG A 115 -5.05 -8.91 1.62
C ARG A 115 -3.86 -8.59 2.51
N GLY A 116 -2.63 -8.68 1.98
CA GLY A 116 -1.42 -8.29 2.72
C GLY A 116 -1.47 -6.83 3.19
N LEU A 117 -1.88 -5.91 2.31
CA LEU A 117 -2.12 -4.50 2.66
C LEU A 117 -3.22 -4.36 3.71
N GLY A 118 -4.29 -5.13 3.59
CA GLY A 118 -5.41 -5.14 4.54
C GLY A 118 -5.01 -5.58 5.94
N ILE A 119 -4.11 -6.55 6.07
CA ILE A 119 -3.54 -6.95 7.37
C ILE A 119 -2.87 -5.76 8.04
N VAL A 120 -1.98 -5.06 7.33
CA VAL A 120 -1.27 -3.89 7.89
C VAL A 120 -2.22 -2.72 8.13
N ALA A 121 -3.16 -2.48 7.22
CA ALA A 121 -4.19 -1.46 7.38
C ALA A 121 -5.08 -1.72 8.60
N SER A 122 -5.39 -2.98 8.93
CA SER A 122 -6.14 -3.32 10.13
C SER A 122 -5.39 -2.96 11.42
N HIS A 123 -4.07 -3.17 11.45
CA HIS A 123 -3.24 -2.75 12.59
C HIS A 123 -3.24 -1.23 12.74
N LEU A 124 -3.10 -0.50 11.62
CA LEU A 124 -3.17 0.98 11.64
C LEU A 124 -4.55 1.45 12.13
N ALA A 125 -5.64 0.82 11.67
CA ALA A 125 -6.99 1.14 12.11
C ALA A 125 -7.15 0.99 13.64
N VAL A 126 -6.60 -0.07 14.21
CA VAL A 126 -6.66 -0.32 15.66
C VAL A 126 -5.78 0.66 16.44
N ILE A 127 -4.54 0.88 16.00
CA ILE A 127 -3.58 1.75 16.69
C ILE A 127 -4.02 3.22 16.66
N LEU A 128 -4.60 3.68 15.53
CA LEU A 128 -4.99 5.07 15.33
C LEU A 128 -6.45 5.37 15.73
N GLY A 129 -7.21 4.36 16.15
CA GLY A 129 -8.63 4.54 16.53
C GLY A 129 -9.56 4.78 15.34
N GLY A 130 -9.21 4.27 14.16
CA GLY A 130 -9.80 4.56 12.85
C GLY A 130 -9.01 5.66 12.13
N CYS A 131 -8.91 5.57 10.81
CA CYS A 131 -8.14 6.53 10.01
C CYS A 131 -8.61 6.55 8.55
N ASP A 132 -8.22 7.59 7.81
CA ASP A 132 -8.32 7.62 6.36
C ASP A 132 -7.04 7.01 5.76
N ILE A 133 -7.16 5.99 4.91
CA ILE A 133 -6.04 5.35 4.22
C ILE A 133 -6.15 5.65 2.73
N ARG A 134 -5.13 6.26 2.17
CA ARG A 134 -5.03 6.59 0.74
C ARG A 134 -3.91 5.78 0.11
N LEU A 135 -4.25 5.04 -0.95
CA LEU A 135 -3.30 4.25 -1.71
C LEU A 135 -2.79 5.07 -2.90
N ALA A 136 -1.49 5.15 -3.07
CA ALA A 136 -0.82 5.79 -4.19
C ALA A 136 0.13 4.81 -4.88
N GLY A 137 0.49 5.07 -6.13
CA GLY A 137 1.36 4.22 -6.93
C GLY A 137 0.61 3.12 -7.69
N HIS A 138 1.35 2.19 -8.23
CA HIS A 138 0.86 1.24 -9.24
C HIS A 138 -0.32 0.38 -8.78
N LEU A 139 -0.31 -0.08 -7.53
CA LEU A 139 -1.37 -0.95 -7.02
C LEU A 139 -2.72 -0.22 -6.85
N ALA A 140 -2.67 1.10 -6.63
CA ALA A 140 -3.87 1.93 -6.55
C ALA A 140 -4.68 1.94 -7.87
N ALA A 141 -4.01 1.69 -8.99
CA ALA A 141 -4.60 1.64 -10.33
C ALA A 141 -5.29 0.31 -10.67
N LEU A 142 -5.16 -0.73 -9.81
CA LEU A 142 -5.71 -2.07 -10.06
C LEU A 142 -7.23 -2.18 -9.82
N GLY A 143 -7.87 -1.07 -9.45
CA GLY A 143 -9.31 -0.99 -9.38
C GLY A 143 -9.93 -1.45 -8.06
N PRO A 144 -11.27 -1.58 -8.03
CA PRO A 144 -12.04 -1.77 -6.80
C PRO A 144 -11.76 -3.09 -6.08
N ALA A 145 -11.46 -4.17 -6.81
CA ALA A 145 -11.26 -5.50 -6.20
C ALA A 145 -10.13 -5.51 -5.15
N VAL A 146 -9.04 -4.77 -5.40
CA VAL A 146 -7.94 -4.64 -4.43
C VAL A 146 -8.37 -3.85 -3.20
N LEU A 147 -9.13 -2.75 -3.40
CA LEU A 147 -9.66 -1.96 -2.30
C LEU A 147 -10.65 -2.77 -1.44
N ASP A 148 -11.44 -3.61 -2.07
CA ASP A 148 -12.40 -4.46 -1.37
C ASP A 148 -11.67 -5.55 -0.56
N ALA A 149 -10.65 -6.20 -1.12
CA ALA A 149 -9.81 -7.13 -0.38
C ALA A 149 -9.16 -6.49 0.86
N ILE A 150 -8.71 -5.23 0.77
CA ILE A 150 -8.19 -4.48 1.92
C ILE A 150 -9.28 -4.24 2.95
N ARG A 151 -10.48 -3.80 2.53
CA ARG A 151 -11.61 -3.53 3.43
C ARG A 151 -12.10 -4.79 4.14
N GLU A 152 -12.14 -5.91 3.45
CA GLU A 152 -12.51 -7.21 4.01
C GLU A 152 -11.56 -7.63 5.14
N GLU A 153 -10.24 -7.48 4.93
CA GLU A 153 -9.25 -7.78 5.96
C GLU A 153 -9.36 -6.84 7.17
N ILE A 154 -9.62 -5.55 6.94
CA ILE A 154 -9.86 -4.61 8.04
C ILE A 154 -11.11 -5.01 8.82
N ALA A 155 -12.21 -5.36 8.14
CA ALA A 155 -13.45 -5.77 8.78
C ALA A 155 -13.31 -7.08 9.57
N ALA A 156 -12.47 -8.00 9.10
CA ALA A 156 -12.22 -9.28 9.75
C ALA A 156 -11.31 -9.18 10.99
N ARG A 157 -10.43 -8.17 11.06
CA ARG A 157 -9.35 -8.10 12.07
C ARG A 157 -9.49 -6.96 13.06
N ALA A 158 -10.07 -5.82 12.66
CA ALA A 158 -10.25 -4.68 13.54
C ALA A 158 -11.58 -4.78 14.30
N LEU A 159 -11.67 -4.05 15.42
CA LEU A 159 -12.95 -3.87 16.11
C LEU A 159 -13.97 -3.25 15.15
N THR A 160 -15.19 -3.73 15.16
CA THR A 160 -16.26 -3.32 14.22
C THR A 160 -16.40 -1.80 14.12
N GLU A 161 -16.33 -1.08 15.23
CA GLU A 161 -16.44 0.38 15.25
C GLU A 161 -15.23 1.04 14.57
N LEU A 162 -14.02 0.53 14.78
CA LEU A 162 -12.80 1.06 14.15
C LEU A 162 -12.76 0.75 12.67
N ALA A 163 -13.20 -0.45 12.27
CA ALA A 163 -13.36 -0.81 10.87
C ALA A 163 -14.30 0.15 10.13
N ARG A 164 -15.45 0.50 10.73
CA ARG A 164 -16.42 1.47 10.16
C ARG A 164 -15.84 2.89 10.05
N ARG A 165 -14.97 3.30 10.97
CA ARG A 165 -14.29 4.60 10.95
C ARG A 165 -13.12 4.66 10.00
N THR A 166 -12.64 3.52 9.54
CA THR A 166 -11.50 3.45 8.61
C THR A 166 -11.99 3.49 7.18
N ARG A 167 -11.51 4.46 6.42
CA ARG A 167 -11.83 4.62 5.00
C ARG A 167 -10.61 4.23 4.18
N VAL A 168 -10.82 3.47 3.11
CA VAL A 168 -9.76 3.09 2.16
C VAL A 168 -10.17 3.52 0.77
N ALA A 169 -9.32 4.31 0.13
CA ALA A 169 -9.54 4.77 -1.25
C ALA A 169 -8.20 5.02 -1.96
N SER A 170 -8.22 5.12 -3.27
CA SER A 170 -7.08 5.58 -4.04
C SER A 170 -6.79 7.06 -3.78
N ALA A 171 -5.52 7.45 -3.81
CA ALA A 171 -5.12 8.85 -3.76
C ALA A 171 -5.47 9.55 -5.07
N THR A 172 -5.88 10.82 -4.98
CA THR A 172 -6.33 11.62 -6.14
C THR A 172 -5.21 12.44 -6.79
N LEU A 173 -4.05 12.59 -6.13
CA LEU A 173 -2.95 13.42 -6.60
C LEU A 173 -2.05 12.75 -7.65
N GLY A 174 -2.32 11.50 -8.03
CA GLY A 174 -1.55 10.79 -9.06
C GLY A 174 -0.05 10.71 -8.74
N ASP A 175 0.77 10.74 -9.80
CA ASP A 175 2.24 10.63 -9.69
C ASP A 175 2.89 11.85 -9.04
N ASP A 176 2.22 13.00 -9.04
CA ASP A 176 2.73 14.23 -8.42
C ASP A 176 2.68 14.23 -6.88
N ILE A 177 2.13 13.19 -6.28
CA ILE A 177 1.92 13.11 -4.81
C ILE A 177 3.21 13.35 -4.01
N VAL A 178 4.36 12.89 -4.53
CA VAL A 178 5.68 13.07 -3.87
C VAL A 178 6.16 14.50 -4.00
N LEU A 179 6.07 15.09 -5.19
CA LEU A 179 6.49 16.47 -5.45
C LEU A 179 5.63 17.45 -4.66
N LEU A 180 4.33 17.27 -4.65
CA LEU A 180 3.39 18.08 -3.89
C LEU A 180 3.61 17.93 -2.38
N GLY A 181 3.88 16.72 -1.90
CA GLY A 181 4.21 16.47 -0.50
C GLY A 181 5.50 17.17 -0.08
N ALA A 182 6.57 17.07 -0.87
CA ALA A 182 7.83 17.75 -0.63
C ALA A 182 7.67 19.27 -0.65
N SER A 183 6.91 19.81 -1.62
CA SER A 183 6.59 21.23 -1.71
C SER A 183 5.83 21.73 -0.48
N ALA A 184 4.86 20.95 0.02
CA ALA A 184 4.12 21.28 1.23
C ALA A 184 5.03 21.35 2.47
N LEU A 185 6.00 20.43 2.58
CA LEU A 185 6.98 20.45 3.68
C LEU A 185 7.87 21.69 3.63
N LEU A 186 8.36 22.07 2.45
CA LEU A 186 9.16 23.28 2.27
C LEU A 186 8.36 24.55 2.60
N LEU A 187 7.14 24.68 2.09
CA LEU A 187 6.27 25.82 2.37
C LEU A 187 5.99 25.96 3.86
N ARG A 188 5.76 24.85 4.55
CA ARG A 188 5.55 24.86 5.99
C ARG A 188 6.79 25.26 6.76
N HIS A 189 7.96 24.76 6.37
CA HIS A 189 9.23 25.03 7.05
C HIS A 189 9.69 26.45 6.84
N GLU A 190 9.67 26.94 5.59
CA GLU A 190 10.26 28.24 5.22
C GLU A 190 9.29 29.41 5.44
N LEU A 191 7.99 29.20 5.21
CA LEU A 191 7.02 30.30 5.22
C LEU A 191 6.09 30.27 6.44
N GLY A 192 6.12 29.22 7.23
CA GLY A 192 5.20 29.04 8.37
C GLY A 192 3.71 29.01 7.97
N VAL A 193 3.43 28.85 6.67
CA VAL A 193 2.07 28.75 6.11
C VAL A 193 1.73 27.27 5.94
N LEU A 194 0.53 26.88 6.38
CA LEU A 194 -0.10 25.54 6.38
C LEU A 194 -0.21 24.91 7.75
#